data_fc0e91376bf2f0423e72302789517051
#
_entry.id   fc0e91376bf2f0423e72302789517051
#
_cell.length_a   1.000
_cell.length_b   1.000
_cell.length_c   1.000
_cell.angle_alpha   90.00
_cell.angle_beta   90.00
_cell.angle_gamma   90.00
#
_symmetry.space_group_name_H-M   'P 1'
#
loop_
_entity.id
_entity.type
_entity.pdbx_description
1 polymer ?
#
loop_
_entity_poly.entity_id
_entity_poly.type
_entity_poly.pdbx_seq_one_letter_code
_entity_poly.pdbx_strand_id
1 'polypeptide(L)'
;MKYEIISSSSSGNCVIINDVMVDCGVAFSKIKKKLYKIRYLLLTHVHTDHINKSTLEKIKKHFPRITIIGNYEVHQVYEVHIISNSGYIPKIKDYKFLPFDCFHDVVTQGFAWEYKDKKIIYATDTASLRNAPKYKYDYLFLESNHDSKLIEKIRGTRKGSYSPYLSAKRHLSTQDCREFYYLNRKDKDSELIELHKSSKFY
;
A
#
# COMPACT_ATOMS: atom_id res chain seq x y z
N MET A 1 18.52 2.27 -2.64
CA MET A 1 17.20 2.83 -2.99
C MET A 1 16.88 3.98 -2.04
N LYS A 2 16.07 4.97 -2.46
CA LYS A 2 15.59 6.04 -1.57
C LYS A 2 14.10 5.85 -1.33
N TYR A 3 13.67 5.90 -0.08
CA TYR A 3 12.25 5.91 0.25
C TYR A 3 11.96 6.82 1.44
N GLU A 4 10.71 7.24 1.57
CA GLU A 4 10.22 8.08 2.66
C GLU A 4 8.78 7.70 3.00
N ILE A 5 8.53 7.34 4.25
CA ILE A 5 7.18 7.11 4.77
C ILE A 5 6.66 8.45 5.29
N ILE A 6 5.76 9.07 4.54
CA ILE A 6 5.12 10.33 4.95
C ILE A 6 4.10 10.07 6.05
N SER A 7 3.35 9.00 5.90
CA SER A 7 2.38 8.50 6.87
C SER A 7 2.03 7.05 6.54
N SER A 8 1.75 6.24 7.56
CA SER A 8 1.30 4.86 7.38
C SER A 8 0.46 4.43 8.58
N SER A 9 -0.82 4.80 8.56
CA SER A 9 -1.79 4.52 9.63
C SER A 9 -3.21 4.77 9.14
N SER A 10 -4.22 4.38 9.91
CA SER A 10 -5.64 4.69 9.67
C SER A 10 -5.98 6.19 9.63
N SER A 11 -5.03 7.08 9.93
CA SER A 11 -5.19 8.54 9.78
C SER A 11 -4.64 9.09 8.47
N GLY A 12 -4.01 8.24 7.65
CA GLY A 12 -3.50 8.59 6.33
C GLY A 12 -2.31 7.75 5.92
N ASN A 13 -2.29 7.35 4.67
CA ASN A 13 -1.25 6.54 4.05
C ASN A 13 -0.64 7.30 2.86
N CYS A 14 0.66 7.36 2.82
CA CYS A 14 1.44 7.92 1.72
C CYS A 14 2.90 7.53 1.88
N VAL A 15 3.43 6.76 0.93
CA VAL A 15 4.83 6.32 0.90
C VAL A 15 5.44 6.73 -0.43
N ILE A 16 6.64 7.28 -0.41
CA ILE A 16 7.41 7.64 -1.60
C ILE A 16 8.58 6.67 -1.72
N ILE A 17 8.72 6.04 -2.89
CA ILE A 17 9.78 5.10 -3.22
C ILE A 17 10.40 5.57 -4.53
N ASN A 18 11.57 6.20 -4.45
CA ASN A 18 12.23 6.92 -5.54
C ASN A 18 11.32 8.00 -6.14
N ASP A 19 10.76 7.79 -7.34
CA ASP A 19 9.85 8.67 -8.06
C ASP A 19 8.43 8.12 -8.19
N VAL A 20 8.14 7.08 -7.43
CA VAL A 20 6.81 6.46 -7.28
C VAL A 20 6.24 6.85 -5.91
N MET A 21 5.04 7.39 -5.89
CA MET A 21 4.27 7.62 -4.67
C MET A 21 3.15 6.58 -4.61
N VAL A 22 2.98 5.92 -3.47
CA VAL A 22 1.88 5.01 -3.20
C VAL A 22 0.94 5.67 -2.21
N ASP A 23 -0.30 5.82 -2.61
CA ASP A 23 -1.38 6.52 -1.93
C ASP A 23 -1.13 8.01 -1.64
N CYS A 24 -2.20 8.75 -1.39
CA CYS A 24 -2.18 10.18 -1.09
C CYS A 24 -3.22 10.54 0.00
N GLY A 25 -3.36 9.68 1.02
CA GLY A 25 -4.29 9.84 2.14
C GLY A 25 -3.90 10.94 3.14
N VAL A 26 -2.99 11.83 2.76
CA VAL A 26 -2.46 12.90 3.62
C VAL A 26 -2.79 14.28 3.07
N ALA A 27 -2.67 15.31 3.92
CA ALA A 27 -2.85 16.69 3.47
C ALA A 27 -1.82 17.09 2.42
N PHE A 28 -2.26 17.80 1.36
CA PHE A 28 -1.42 18.25 0.24
C PHE A 28 -0.16 19.01 0.69
N SER A 29 -0.25 19.81 1.74
CA SER A 29 0.89 20.58 2.28
C SER A 29 2.07 19.69 2.69
N LYS A 30 1.81 18.46 3.17
CA LYS A 30 2.84 17.51 3.58
C LYS A 30 3.67 16.99 2.39
N ILE A 31 3.08 16.92 1.19
CA ILE A 31 3.69 16.29 0.01
C ILE A 31 4.04 17.28 -1.11
N LYS A 32 3.49 18.50 -1.12
CA LYS A 32 3.63 19.48 -2.21
C LYS A 32 5.06 19.60 -2.77
N LYS A 33 6.04 19.80 -1.90
CA LYS A 33 7.45 19.96 -2.32
C LYS A 33 8.05 18.68 -2.91
N LYS A 34 7.53 17.51 -2.52
CA LYS A 34 8.02 16.19 -2.96
C LYS A 34 7.48 15.83 -4.34
N LEU A 35 6.28 16.30 -4.69
CA LEU A 35 5.59 16.01 -5.97
C LEU A 35 6.39 16.42 -7.21
N TYR A 36 7.31 17.38 -7.09
CA TYR A 36 8.20 17.77 -8.21
C TYR A 36 9.11 16.63 -8.71
N LYS A 37 9.35 15.61 -7.87
CA LYS A 37 10.19 14.44 -8.18
C LYS A 37 9.37 13.20 -8.50
N ILE A 38 8.04 13.25 -8.33
CA ILE A 38 7.16 12.11 -8.55
C ILE A 38 6.77 12.03 -10.02
N ARG A 39 6.82 10.83 -10.58
CA ARG A 39 6.33 10.51 -11.93
C ARG A 39 5.07 9.66 -11.91
N TYR A 40 4.93 8.80 -10.90
CA TYR A 40 3.82 7.86 -10.78
C TYR A 40 3.17 7.95 -9.40
N LEU A 41 1.84 7.93 -9.38
CA LEU A 41 1.02 7.77 -8.18
C LEU A 41 0.23 6.48 -8.33
N LEU A 42 0.53 5.48 -7.50
CA LEU A 42 -0.21 4.24 -7.39
C LEU A 42 -1.26 4.39 -6.29
N LEU A 43 -2.52 4.12 -6.60
CA LEU A 43 -3.62 4.15 -5.65
C LEU A 43 -4.08 2.72 -5.37
N THR A 44 -4.00 2.30 -4.11
CA THR A 44 -4.28 0.93 -3.70
C THR A 44 -5.77 0.63 -3.68
N HIS A 45 -6.59 1.51 -3.09
CA HIS A 45 -8.04 1.37 -2.97
C HIS A 45 -8.73 2.70 -2.61
N VAL A 46 -10.07 2.69 -2.51
CA VAL A 46 -10.90 3.92 -2.42
C VAL A 46 -11.01 4.55 -1.03
N HIS A 47 -10.54 3.94 0.04
CA HIS A 47 -10.67 4.49 1.39
C HIS A 47 -10.02 5.86 1.56
N THR A 48 -10.62 6.71 2.39
CA THR A 48 -10.23 8.13 2.52
C THR A 48 -8.88 8.34 3.19
N ASP A 49 -8.40 7.40 3.96
CA ASP A 49 -7.05 7.39 4.54
C ASP A 49 -5.98 6.93 3.52
N HIS A 50 -6.37 6.42 2.36
CA HIS A 50 -5.51 6.16 1.20
C HIS A 50 -5.66 7.20 0.10
N ILE A 51 -6.85 7.77 -0.06
CA ILE A 51 -7.11 8.82 -1.06
C ILE A 51 -7.79 10.03 -0.39
N ASN A 52 -7.02 11.03 -0.01
CA ASN A 52 -7.58 12.33 0.33
C ASN A 52 -8.01 13.06 -0.95
N LYS A 53 -9.32 13.16 -1.18
CA LYS A 53 -9.92 13.74 -2.40
C LYS A 53 -9.34 15.10 -2.74
N SER A 54 -9.28 16.03 -1.76
CA SER A 54 -8.74 17.38 -1.98
C SER A 54 -7.26 17.35 -2.37
N THR A 55 -6.49 16.42 -1.80
CA THR A 55 -5.08 16.25 -2.16
C THR A 55 -4.94 15.72 -3.57
N LEU A 56 -5.71 14.68 -3.95
CA LEU A 56 -5.69 14.12 -5.28
C LEU A 56 -6.08 15.14 -6.36
N GLU A 57 -7.13 15.94 -6.13
CA GLU A 57 -7.55 17.00 -7.04
C GLU A 57 -6.45 18.05 -7.24
N LYS A 58 -5.75 18.45 -6.17
CA LYS A 58 -4.61 19.37 -6.26
C LYS A 58 -3.42 18.75 -7.00
N ILE A 59 -3.17 17.45 -6.85
CA ILE A 59 -2.15 16.73 -7.62
C ILE A 59 -2.49 16.79 -9.10
N LYS A 60 -3.71 16.42 -9.49
CA LYS A 60 -4.17 16.47 -10.89
C LYS A 60 -4.04 17.87 -11.47
N LYS A 61 -4.47 18.89 -10.74
CA LYS A 61 -4.48 20.29 -11.21
C LYS A 61 -3.07 20.87 -11.36
N HIS A 62 -2.18 20.66 -10.39
CA HIS A 62 -0.89 21.34 -10.32
C HIS A 62 0.30 20.50 -10.79
N PHE A 63 0.13 19.18 -10.91
CA PHE A 63 1.17 18.22 -11.32
C PHE A 63 0.66 17.25 -12.40
N PRO A 64 0.13 17.75 -13.54
CA PRO A 64 -0.53 16.93 -14.57
C PRO A 64 0.41 15.91 -15.23
N ARG A 65 1.71 16.04 -15.05
CA ARG A 65 2.71 15.08 -15.53
C ARG A 65 2.80 13.79 -14.70
N ILE A 66 2.20 13.77 -13.49
CA ILE A 66 2.17 12.58 -12.67
C ILE A 66 1.13 11.62 -13.24
N THR A 67 1.57 10.44 -13.66
CA THR A 67 0.67 9.38 -14.11
C THR A 67 0.03 8.70 -12.90
N ILE A 68 -1.30 8.75 -12.83
CA ILE A 68 -2.08 8.14 -11.72
C ILE A 68 -2.60 6.79 -12.19
N ILE A 69 -2.36 5.76 -11.39
CA ILE A 69 -2.71 4.36 -11.65
C ILE A 69 -3.52 3.86 -10.47
N GLY A 70 -4.63 3.18 -10.73
CA GLY A 70 -5.47 2.57 -9.70
C GLY A 70 -6.39 1.53 -10.29
N ASN A 71 -7.08 0.75 -9.47
CA ASN A 71 -8.03 -0.24 -9.92
C ASN A 71 -9.31 0.39 -10.50
N TYR A 72 -10.20 -0.46 -11.02
CA TYR A 72 -11.45 0.00 -11.64
C TYR A 72 -12.37 0.76 -10.66
N GLU A 73 -12.47 0.32 -9.41
CA GLU A 73 -13.27 1.00 -8.39
C GLU A 73 -12.73 2.40 -8.07
N VAL A 74 -11.40 2.53 -7.94
CA VAL A 74 -10.73 3.83 -7.80
C VAL A 74 -10.99 4.72 -9.01
N HIS A 75 -10.95 4.15 -10.23
CA HIS A 75 -11.24 4.90 -11.46
C HIS A 75 -12.67 5.45 -11.49
N GLN A 76 -13.66 4.64 -11.09
CA GLN A 76 -15.07 5.09 -11.04
C GLN A 76 -15.28 6.28 -10.11
N VAL A 77 -14.56 6.33 -8.99
CA VAL A 77 -14.73 7.40 -7.98
C VAL A 77 -13.85 8.61 -8.27
N TYR A 78 -12.63 8.37 -8.78
CA TYR A 78 -11.60 9.41 -8.85
C TYR A 78 -10.99 9.62 -10.24
N GLU A 79 -11.37 8.87 -11.27
CA GLU A 79 -10.83 8.98 -12.64
C GLU A 79 -9.29 8.95 -12.69
N VAL A 80 -8.69 7.77 -12.76
CA VAL A 80 -7.24 7.61 -12.91
C VAL A 80 -6.83 7.60 -14.39
N HIS A 81 -5.57 7.85 -14.69
CA HIS A 81 -5.02 7.83 -16.05
C HIS A 81 -4.91 6.41 -16.62
N ILE A 82 -4.59 5.44 -15.76
CA ILE A 82 -4.40 4.04 -16.14
C ILE A 82 -5.14 3.15 -15.14
N ILE A 83 -6.05 2.31 -15.66
CA ILE A 83 -6.73 1.30 -14.85
C ILE A 83 -5.81 0.09 -14.73
N SER A 84 -5.51 -0.31 -13.50
CA SER A 84 -4.73 -1.51 -13.18
C SER A 84 -5.65 -2.67 -12.81
N ASN A 85 -5.34 -3.86 -13.31
CA ASN A 85 -6.03 -5.09 -12.94
C ASN A 85 -5.00 -6.13 -12.52
N SER A 86 -5.37 -6.98 -11.57
CA SER A 86 -4.51 -8.06 -11.09
C SER A 86 -3.95 -8.90 -12.25
N GLY A 87 -2.65 -9.14 -12.25
CA GLY A 87 -1.95 -9.87 -13.31
C GLY A 87 -1.76 -9.12 -14.63
N TYR A 88 -2.37 -7.94 -14.82
CA TYR A 88 -2.19 -7.12 -16.01
C TYR A 88 -1.12 -6.05 -15.79
N ILE A 89 -0.08 -6.06 -16.62
CA ILE A 89 1.00 -5.07 -16.58
C ILE A 89 0.66 -3.95 -17.57
N PRO A 90 0.23 -2.76 -17.11
CA PRO A 90 -0.01 -1.65 -18.01
C PRO A 90 1.30 -1.22 -18.70
N LYS A 91 1.21 -0.89 -19.98
CA LYS A 91 2.35 -0.36 -20.75
C LYS A 91 2.72 1.03 -20.24
N ILE A 92 3.79 1.10 -19.46
CA ILE A 92 4.35 2.34 -18.91
C ILE A 92 5.81 2.40 -19.35
N LYS A 93 6.28 3.59 -19.73
CA LYS A 93 7.59 3.78 -20.38
C LYS A 93 8.76 3.19 -19.58
N ASP A 94 8.80 3.42 -18.27
CA ASP A 94 10.00 3.18 -17.46
C ASP A 94 9.80 2.10 -16.38
N TYR A 95 8.55 1.68 -16.14
CA TYR A 95 8.19 0.71 -15.10
C TYR A 95 7.22 -0.35 -15.60
N LYS A 96 7.35 -1.51 -15.04
CA LYS A 96 6.37 -2.60 -15.15
C LYS A 96 5.76 -2.82 -13.77
N PHE A 97 4.70 -2.07 -13.45
CA PHE A 97 3.96 -2.30 -12.22
C PHE A 97 3.08 -3.53 -12.38
N LEU A 98 3.31 -4.54 -11.56
CA LEU A 98 2.48 -5.75 -11.50
C LEU A 98 1.51 -5.61 -10.32
N PRO A 99 0.24 -5.25 -10.58
CA PRO A 99 -0.79 -5.23 -9.54
C PRO A 99 -1.21 -6.65 -9.17
N PHE A 100 -1.56 -6.85 -7.90
CA PHE A 100 -2.12 -8.10 -7.39
C PHE A 100 -3.21 -7.82 -6.37
N ASP A 101 -4.19 -8.71 -6.27
CA ASP A 101 -5.33 -8.52 -5.38
C ASP A 101 -4.96 -8.75 -3.93
N CYS A 102 -5.36 -7.82 -3.09
CA CYS A 102 -5.30 -7.88 -1.64
C CYS A 102 -6.67 -8.26 -1.05
N PHE A 103 -6.69 -8.81 0.16
CA PHE A 103 -7.90 -9.27 0.85
C PHE A 103 -8.37 -8.20 1.83
N HIS A 104 -9.29 -7.36 1.40
CA HIS A 104 -9.86 -6.28 2.19
C HIS A 104 -11.38 -6.19 1.98
N ASP A 105 -12.06 -5.20 2.57
CA ASP A 105 -13.51 -4.99 2.44
C ASP A 105 -13.92 -4.22 1.17
N VAL A 106 -12.96 -3.66 0.44
CA VAL A 106 -13.12 -3.03 -0.87
C VAL A 106 -12.08 -3.59 -1.85
N VAL A 107 -12.23 -3.33 -3.15
CA VAL A 107 -11.22 -3.77 -4.15
C VAL A 107 -9.89 -3.10 -3.86
N THR A 108 -8.96 -3.89 -3.34
CA THR A 108 -7.64 -3.43 -2.90
C THR A 108 -6.54 -4.14 -3.68
N GLN A 109 -5.54 -3.38 -4.13
CA GLN A 109 -4.38 -3.89 -4.86
C GLN A 109 -3.08 -3.57 -4.14
N GLY A 110 -2.20 -4.56 -4.09
CA GLY A 110 -0.77 -4.35 -3.90
C GLY A 110 -0.07 -4.23 -5.26
N PHE A 111 1.19 -3.82 -5.23
CA PHE A 111 1.99 -3.63 -6.43
C PHE A 111 3.38 -4.24 -6.24
N ALA A 112 3.87 -4.93 -7.28
CA ALA A 112 5.27 -5.33 -7.38
C ALA A 112 5.90 -4.67 -8.61
N TRP A 113 7.16 -4.24 -8.51
CA TRP A 113 7.89 -3.65 -9.63
C TRP A 113 9.39 -3.77 -9.44
N GLU A 114 10.13 -3.40 -10.47
CA GLU A 114 11.59 -3.36 -10.46
C GLU A 114 12.11 -1.93 -10.70
N TYR A 115 13.15 -1.57 -9.98
CA TYR A 115 13.88 -0.31 -10.16
C TYR A 115 15.38 -0.58 -10.06
N LYS A 116 16.12 -0.36 -11.18
CA LYS A 116 17.59 -0.58 -11.23
C LYS A 116 17.98 -1.95 -10.65
N ASP A 117 17.41 -3.01 -11.19
CA ASP A 117 17.63 -4.43 -10.80
C ASP A 117 17.23 -4.78 -9.36
N LYS A 118 16.53 -3.87 -8.67
CA LYS A 118 15.97 -4.09 -7.34
C LYS A 118 14.48 -4.38 -7.43
N LYS A 119 14.06 -5.52 -6.93
CA LYS A 119 12.65 -5.93 -6.88
C LYS A 119 12.00 -5.43 -5.61
N ILE A 120 10.87 -4.78 -5.78
CA ILE A 120 10.10 -4.10 -4.73
C ILE A 120 8.70 -4.71 -4.70
N ILE A 121 8.15 -4.90 -3.52
CA ILE A 121 6.73 -5.19 -3.30
C ILE A 121 6.16 -4.22 -2.28
N TYR A 122 4.93 -3.79 -2.52
CA TYR A 122 4.14 -2.95 -1.63
C TYR A 122 2.75 -3.55 -1.44
N ALA A 123 2.35 -3.77 -0.20
CA ALA A 123 0.99 -4.20 0.16
C ALA A 123 0.61 -3.69 1.55
N THR A 124 -0.53 -3.01 1.62
CA THR A 124 -1.21 -2.58 2.85
C THR A 124 -2.68 -2.95 2.76
N ASP A 125 -3.36 -2.95 3.89
CA ASP A 125 -4.79 -3.25 4.00
C ASP A 125 -5.15 -4.58 3.35
N THR A 126 -4.52 -5.64 3.88
CA THR A 126 -4.77 -6.99 3.42
C THR A 126 -4.73 -8.01 4.54
N ALA A 127 -5.69 -8.90 4.59
CA ALA A 127 -5.68 -10.02 5.53
C ALA A 127 -4.67 -11.12 5.15
N SER A 128 -4.16 -11.14 3.91
CA SER A 128 -3.28 -12.20 3.41
C SER A 128 -2.49 -11.77 2.16
N LEU A 129 -1.28 -12.27 2.04
CA LEU A 129 -0.40 -12.08 0.88
C LEU A 129 -0.38 -13.30 -0.08
N ARG A 130 -1.37 -14.19 -0.01
CA ARG A 130 -1.38 -15.41 -0.84
C ARG A 130 -1.40 -15.15 -2.35
N ASN A 131 -1.97 -14.01 -2.78
CA ASN A 131 -2.03 -13.59 -4.18
C ASN A 131 -0.80 -12.77 -4.60
N ALA A 132 0.08 -12.41 -3.67
CA ALA A 132 1.29 -11.67 -3.98
C ALA A 132 2.21 -12.48 -4.90
N PRO A 133 2.84 -11.84 -5.90
CA PRO A 133 3.79 -12.52 -6.77
C PRO A 133 4.96 -13.12 -5.97
N LYS A 134 5.25 -14.39 -6.21
CA LYS A 134 6.31 -15.14 -5.49
C LYS A 134 7.68 -14.90 -6.15
N TYR A 135 8.20 -13.70 -5.98
CA TYR A 135 9.54 -13.33 -6.39
C TYR A 135 10.49 -13.25 -5.19
N LYS A 136 11.79 -13.14 -5.46
CA LYS A 136 12.79 -12.78 -4.48
C LYS A 136 12.96 -11.27 -4.49
N TYR A 137 12.58 -10.60 -3.40
CA TYR A 137 12.52 -9.15 -3.28
C TYR A 137 13.73 -8.57 -2.54
N ASP A 138 14.20 -7.42 -3.00
CA ASP A 138 15.21 -6.62 -2.30
C ASP A 138 14.55 -5.71 -1.24
N TYR A 139 13.32 -5.20 -1.50
CA TYR A 139 12.59 -4.30 -0.61
C TYR A 139 11.13 -4.73 -0.50
N LEU A 140 10.68 -4.95 0.74
CA LEU A 140 9.32 -5.40 1.03
C LEU A 140 8.64 -4.37 1.93
N PHE A 141 7.75 -3.57 1.36
CA PHE A 141 6.88 -2.61 2.06
C PHE A 141 5.56 -3.33 2.36
N LEU A 142 5.44 -3.87 3.55
CA LEU A 142 4.32 -4.74 3.90
C LEU A 142 3.58 -4.23 5.13
N GLU A 143 2.27 -4.42 5.12
CA GLU A 143 1.49 -4.27 6.33
C GLU A 143 2.00 -5.18 7.44
N SER A 144 2.07 -4.64 8.66
CA SER A 144 2.37 -5.36 9.90
C SER A 144 1.50 -4.77 11.00
N ASN A 145 0.18 -5.04 10.89
CA ASN A 145 -0.82 -4.30 11.64
C ASN A 145 -0.89 -4.68 13.11
N HIS A 146 -0.89 -5.96 13.44
CA HIS A 146 -1.16 -6.44 14.79
C HIS A 146 -0.38 -7.72 15.14
N ASP A 147 -0.13 -7.90 16.41
CA ASP A 147 0.32 -9.20 16.94
C ASP A 147 -0.86 -10.17 17.06
N SER A 148 -0.77 -11.33 16.41
CA SER A 148 -1.82 -12.35 16.38
C SER A 148 -2.21 -12.82 17.78
N LYS A 149 -1.24 -12.92 18.71
CA LYS A 149 -1.49 -13.38 20.09
C LYS A 149 -2.23 -12.31 20.90
N LEU A 150 -1.94 -11.02 20.65
CA LEU A 150 -2.63 -9.93 21.34
C LEU A 150 -4.10 -9.85 20.92
N ILE A 151 -4.40 -9.97 19.62
CA ILE A 151 -5.80 -9.90 19.18
C ILE A 151 -6.63 -11.11 19.58
N GLU A 152 -6.02 -12.31 19.70
CA GLU A 152 -6.76 -13.50 20.19
C GLU A 152 -7.26 -13.31 21.63
N LYS A 153 -6.54 -12.54 22.47
CA LYS A 153 -6.98 -12.22 23.85
C LYS A 153 -8.27 -11.39 23.90
N ILE A 154 -8.57 -10.66 22.85
CA ILE A 154 -9.79 -9.84 22.75
C ILE A 154 -10.87 -10.47 21.87
N ARG A 155 -10.71 -11.75 21.50
CA ARG A 155 -11.72 -12.51 20.77
C ARG A 155 -13.03 -12.51 21.54
N GLY A 156 -14.13 -12.12 20.86
CA GLY A 156 -15.46 -11.99 21.48
C GLY A 156 -15.73 -10.65 22.16
N THR A 157 -14.74 -9.79 22.38
CA THR A 157 -14.96 -8.44 22.89
C THR A 157 -15.68 -7.58 21.84
N ARG A 158 -16.73 -6.86 22.28
CA ARG A 158 -17.48 -5.93 21.44
C ARG A 158 -17.65 -4.57 22.13
N LYS A 159 -17.71 -3.52 21.32
CA LYS A 159 -18.11 -2.17 21.74
C LYS A 159 -19.31 -1.76 20.88
N GLY A 160 -20.54 -2.06 21.37
CA GLY A 160 -21.73 -1.97 20.53
C GLY A 160 -21.67 -2.98 19.37
N SER A 161 -21.87 -2.53 18.14
CA SER A 161 -21.76 -3.34 16.92
C SER A 161 -20.31 -3.58 16.48
N TYR A 162 -19.32 -2.84 17.01
CA TYR A 162 -17.92 -2.90 16.61
C TYR A 162 -17.18 -4.03 17.33
N SER A 163 -16.48 -4.87 16.56
CA SER A 163 -15.57 -5.90 17.08
C SER A 163 -14.12 -5.55 16.72
N PRO A 164 -13.29 -5.16 17.71
CA PRO A 164 -11.87 -4.88 17.46
C PRO A 164 -11.11 -6.09 16.88
N TYR A 165 -11.49 -7.31 17.30
CA TYR A 165 -10.92 -8.54 16.78
C TYR A 165 -11.19 -8.73 15.28
N LEU A 166 -12.46 -8.60 14.86
CA LEU A 166 -12.83 -8.74 13.44
C LEU A 166 -12.23 -7.62 12.59
N SER A 167 -12.11 -6.41 13.15
CA SER A 167 -11.44 -5.31 12.46
C SER A 167 -9.96 -5.62 12.23
N ALA A 168 -9.24 -6.09 13.26
CA ALA A 168 -7.83 -6.46 13.12
C ALA A 168 -7.63 -7.63 12.13
N LYS A 169 -8.54 -8.62 12.09
CA LYS A 169 -8.47 -9.77 11.16
C LYS A 169 -8.60 -9.40 9.67
N ARG A 170 -8.97 -8.18 9.34
CA ARG A 170 -8.94 -7.67 7.95
C ARG A 170 -7.58 -7.14 7.52
N HIS A 171 -6.61 -7.16 8.43
CA HIS A 171 -5.25 -6.67 8.26
C HIS A 171 -4.23 -7.77 8.51
N LEU A 172 -3.05 -7.64 7.92
CA LEU A 172 -1.96 -8.61 8.03
C LEU A 172 -1.35 -8.58 9.43
N SER A 173 -1.18 -9.76 10.02
CA SER A 173 -0.47 -9.87 11.29
C SER A 173 1.03 -9.65 11.11
N THR A 174 1.69 -9.25 12.19
CA THR A 174 3.16 -9.15 12.24
C THR A 174 3.83 -10.49 11.94
N GLN A 175 3.21 -11.59 12.40
CA GLN A 175 3.71 -12.93 12.15
C GLN A 175 3.66 -13.29 10.67
N ASP A 176 2.51 -13.10 10.01
CA ASP A 176 2.34 -13.38 8.57
C ASP A 176 3.20 -12.46 7.70
N CYS A 177 3.33 -11.19 8.10
CA CYS A 177 4.23 -10.23 7.45
C CYS A 177 5.69 -10.71 7.45
N ARG A 178 6.20 -11.13 8.61
CA ARG A 178 7.56 -11.64 8.77
C ARG A 178 7.77 -12.98 8.10
N GLU A 179 6.77 -13.87 8.15
CA GLU A 179 6.81 -15.14 7.42
C GLU A 179 6.97 -14.89 5.93
N PHE A 180 6.11 -14.02 5.34
CA PHE A 180 6.22 -13.67 3.93
C PHE A 180 7.59 -13.06 3.59
N TYR A 181 8.12 -12.19 4.44
CA TYR A 181 9.46 -11.62 4.26
C TYR A 181 10.53 -12.72 4.21
N TYR A 182 10.58 -13.63 5.19
CA TYR A 182 11.60 -14.67 5.22
C TYR A 182 11.51 -15.64 4.03
N LEU A 183 10.30 -15.94 3.56
CA LEU A 183 10.09 -16.81 2.41
C LEU A 183 10.46 -16.13 1.07
N ASN A 184 10.29 -14.80 0.96
CA ASN A 184 10.39 -14.09 -0.30
C ASN A 184 11.53 -13.06 -0.36
N ARG A 185 12.29 -12.84 0.70
CA ARG A 185 13.49 -12.01 0.62
C ARG A 185 14.52 -12.63 -0.32
N LYS A 186 15.26 -11.78 -1.04
CA LYS A 186 16.31 -12.21 -1.97
C LYS A 186 17.51 -12.79 -1.20
N ASP A 187 17.95 -12.08 -0.20
CA ASP A 187 19.10 -12.43 0.63
C ASP A 187 19.00 -11.76 2.02
N LYS A 188 20.08 -11.79 2.78
CA LYS A 188 20.16 -11.18 4.12
C LYS A 188 20.14 -9.64 4.10
N ASP A 189 20.49 -9.03 2.97
CA ASP A 189 20.55 -7.57 2.80
C ASP A 189 19.22 -6.99 2.29
N SER A 190 18.21 -7.85 2.09
CA SER A 190 16.85 -7.44 1.76
C SER A 190 16.21 -6.74 2.95
N GLU A 191 15.49 -5.63 2.68
CA GLU A 191 14.86 -4.82 3.71
C GLU A 191 13.36 -5.11 3.83
N LEU A 192 12.89 -5.35 5.07
CA LEU A 192 11.48 -5.32 5.43
C LEU A 192 11.12 -3.95 6.01
N ILE A 193 10.17 -3.28 5.39
CA ILE A 193 9.60 -2.01 5.84
C ILE A 193 8.16 -2.29 6.31
N GLU A 194 7.99 -2.41 7.62
CA GLU A 194 6.69 -2.68 8.22
C GLU A 194 5.83 -1.41 8.24
N LEU A 195 4.65 -1.50 7.62
CA LEU A 195 3.69 -0.40 7.44
C LEU A 195 2.40 -0.65 8.23
N HIS A 196 1.55 0.37 8.34
CA HIS A 196 0.18 0.32 8.83
C HIS A 196 0.03 -0.35 10.20
N LYS A 197 0.94 -0.04 11.14
CA LYS A 197 0.96 -0.59 12.48
C LYS A 197 -0.20 -0.08 13.32
N SER A 198 -0.93 -0.98 13.96
CA SER A 198 -1.97 -0.61 14.91
C SER A 198 -1.36 0.02 16.17
N SER A 199 -1.89 1.16 16.59
CA SER A 199 -1.49 1.79 17.86
C SER A 199 -1.90 0.99 19.10
N LYS A 200 -2.77 0.00 18.97
CA LYS A 200 -3.38 -0.76 20.09
C LYS A 200 -2.90 -2.22 20.16
N PHE A 201 -2.54 -2.81 19.03
CA PHE A 201 -2.33 -4.27 18.93
C PHE A 201 -0.99 -4.64 18.29
N TYR A 202 -0.09 -3.66 18.17
CA TYR A 202 1.26 -3.91 17.64
C TYR A 202 2.25 -4.15 18.76
#